data_7e1b57ef5663b94dc638c4fb1fca1eb5
#
_entry.id   7e1b57ef5663b94dc638c4fb1fca1eb5
#
_cell.length_a   1.000
_cell.length_b   1.000
_cell.length_c   1.000
_cell.angle_alpha   90.00
_cell.angle_beta   90.00
_cell.angle_gamma   90.00
#
_symmetry.space_group_name_H-M   'P 1'
#
loop_
_entity.id
_entity.type
_entity.pdbx_description
1 polymer ?
#
loop_
_entity_poly.entity_id
_entity_poly.type
_entity_poly.pdbx_seq_one_letter_code
_entity_poly.pdbx_strand_id
1 'polypeptide(L)'
;MMTTDEIKAFQRDGAVVVRGVFADWVDVMAEGIAQNIAEPGEYASENAVTQGRFFDDYCNWTRIAPFEDLVRNSPAAELAAIAMQSRTAQFFHDHVLVKEPGTPKPTPWHQDAPYYFVEGSQTVSIWIPLDPVREASLRFIAGSHKWDKMVRPVSWADDSDFYAGDTEWMPVPDPDDAEVLEWAMEPGDAVLFDYRTAHGARGNASQTRRRALSLRWVGDDARFVQRPGRTSPPFPGHGMMPGDRLREDWFPVVWENA
;
A
#
# COMPACT_ATOMS: atom_id res chain seq x y z
N MET A 1 -5.69 -12.48 -13.87
CA MET A 1 -6.91 -12.72 -13.05
C MET A 1 -6.55 -13.60 -11.87
N MET A 2 -7.10 -13.33 -10.68
CA MET A 2 -6.89 -14.19 -9.50
C MET A 2 -7.61 -15.52 -9.66
N THR A 3 -6.94 -16.58 -9.22
CA THR A 3 -7.55 -17.91 -9.06
C THR A 3 -8.45 -17.97 -7.82
N THR A 4 -9.35 -18.96 -7.78
CA THR A 4 -10.18 -19.18 -6.59
C THR A 4 -9.36 -19.40 -5.31
N ASP A 5 -8.19 -20.06 -5.42
CA ASP A 5 -7.34 -20.33 -4.26
C ASP A 5 -6.61 -19.07 -3.78
N GLU A 6 -6.19 -18.18 -4.68
CA GLU A 6 -5.64 -16.87 -4.33
C GLU A 6 -6.68 -15.98 -3.62
N ILE A 7 -7.94 -15.97 -4.10
CA ILE A 7 -9.03 -15.25 -3.43
C ILE A 7 -9.25 -15.80 -2.01
N LYS A 8 -9.30 -17.12 -1.85
CA LYS A 8 -9.44 -17.75 -0.52
C LYS A 8 -8.26 -17.44 0.40
N ALA A 9 -7.02 -17.43 -0.14
CA ALA A 9 -5.83 -17.08 0.61
C ALA A 9 -5.89 -15.64 1.09
N PHE A 10 -6.25 -14.68 0.21
CA PHE A 10 -6.44 -13.28 0.61
C PHE A 10 -7.47 -13.14 1.74
N GLN A 11 -8.63 -13.78 1.62
CA GLN A 11 -9.69 -13.72 2.64
C GLN A 11 -9.30 -14.39 3.96
N ARG A 12 -8.45 -15.42 3.92
CA ARG A 12 -7.98 -16.14 5.12
C ARG A 12 -6.85 -15.40 5.82
N ASP A 13 -5.85 -14.98 5.06
CA ASP A 13 -4.55 -14.52 5.57
C ASP A 13 -4.40 -13.00 5.53
N GLY A 14 -5.22 -12.30 4.74
CA GLY A 14 -5.14 -10.85 4.52
C GLY A 14 -4.06 -10.43 3.54
N ALA A 15 -3.30 -11.38 2.98
CA ALA A 15 -2.30 -11.12 1.94
C ALA A 15 -2.16 -12.32 1.00
N VAL A 16 -1.84 -12.04 -0.27
CA VAL A 16 -1.59 -13.05 -1.30
C VAL A 16 -0.68 -12.52 -2.40
N VAL A 17 0.18 -13.37 -2.95
CA VAL A 17 0.97 -13.05 -4.15
C VAL A 17 0.21 -13.49 -5.41
N VAL A 18 0.19 -12.63 -6.44
CA VAL A 18 -0.32 -12.93 -7.78
C VAL A 18 0.82 -12.74 -8.77
N ARG A 19 1.11 -13.78 -9.55
CA ARG A 19 2.30 -13.84 -10.37
C ARG A 19 2.10 -13.25 -11.77
N GLY A 20 3.07 -12.44 -12.23
CA GLY A 20 3.18 -11.94 -13.59
C GLY A 20 2.05 -11.05 -14.09
N VAL A 21 1.12 -10.66 -13.22
CA VAL A 21 -0.12 -9.95 -13.62
C VAL A 21 0.12 -8.54 -14.16
N PHE A 22 1.26 -7.94 -13.82
CA PHE A 22 1.70 -6.63 -14.30
C PHE A 22 2.95 -6.69 -15.21
N ALA A 23 3.27 -7.86 -15.79
CA ALA A 23 4.48 -8.00 -16.63
C ALA A 23 4.52 -6.97 -17.77
N ASP A 24 3.40 -6.71 -18.44
CA ASP A 24 3.30 -5.74 -19.53
C ASP A 24 3.31 -4.27 -19.07
N TRP A 25 3.27 -4.03 -17.77
CA TRP A 25 3.21 -2.69 -17.15
C TRP A 25 4.51 -2.26 -16.49
N VAL A 26 5.53 -3.12 -16.45
CA VAL A 26 6.80 -2.84 -15.75
C VAL A 26 7.48 -1.60 -16.31
N ASP A 27 7.54 -1.46 -17.65
CA ASP A 27 8.18 -0.32 -18.29
C ASP A 27 7.41 0.99 -18.06
N VAL A 28 6.07 0.95 -18.12
CA VAL A 28 5.20 2.10 -17.81
C VAL A 28 5.40 2.58 -16.36
N MET A 29 5.43 1.65 -15.41
CA MET A 29 5.71 1.98 -14.01
C MET A 29 7.14 2.53 -13.82
N ALA A 30 8.13 1.96 -14.52
CA ALA A 30 9.51 2.42 -14.45
C ALA A 30 9.67 3.85 -14.96
N GLU A 31 9.01 4.19 -16.07
CA GLU A 31 8.94 5.55 -16.59
C GLU A 31 8.30 6.51 -15.58
N GLY A 32 7.15 6.14 -15.02
CA GLY A 32 6.45 6.96 -14.01
C GLY A 32 7.30 7.21 -12.77
N ILE A 33 7.99 6.18 -12.24
CA ILE A 33 8.90 6.34 -11.09
C ILE A 33 10.09 7.24 -11.45
N ALA A 34 10.64 7.12 -12.66
CA ALA A 34 11.73 7.99 -13.10
C ALA A 34 11.29 9.47 -13.18
N GLN A 35 10.08 9.74 -13.69
CA GLN A 35 9.50 11.08 -13.69
C GLN A 35 9.26 11.58 -12.25
N ASN A 36 8.73 10.74 -11.37
CA ASN A 36 8.50 11.12 -9.97
C ASN A 36 9.78 11.46 -9.21
N ILE A 37 10.87 10.72 -9.44
CA ILE A 37 12.17 11.01 -8.83
C ILE A 37 12.76 12.32 -9.38
N ALA A 38 12.58 12.60 -10.67
CA ALA A 38 13.07 13.83 -11.30
C ALA A 38 12.28 15.06 -10.86
N GLU A 39 10.98 14.90 -10.65
CA GLU A 39 10.06 15.95 -10.21
C GLU A 39 9.22 15.44 -9.02
N PRO A 40 9.78 15.47 -7.78
CA PRO A 40 9.10 15.02 -6.59
C PRO A 40 7.80 15.78 -6.32
N GLY A 41 6.80 15.08 -5.78
CA GLY A 41 5.52 15.65 -5.39
C GLY A 41 5.55 16.36 -4.03
N GLU A 42 4.38 16.85 -3.61
CA GLU A 42 4.21 17.53 -2.33
C GLU A 42 4.56 16.65 -1.11
N TYR A 43 4.33 15.34 -1.26
CA TYR A 43 4.52 14.38 -0.17
C TYR A 43 5.81 13.58 -0.28
N ALA A 44 6.71 14.00 -1.18
CA ALA A 44 7.99 13.32 -1.32
C ALA A 44 8.81 13.40 -0.03
N SER A 45 9.36 12.28 0.37
CA SER A 45 10.25 12.14 1.50
C SER A 45 11.53 11.42 1.08
N GLU A 46 12.64 11.90 1.58
CA GLU A 46 13.94 11.31 1.33
C GLU A 46 14.70 11.18 2.64
N ASN A 47 15.04 9.96 3.01
CA ASN A 47 15.90 9.73 4.15
C ASN A 47 17.35 9.99 3.76
N ALA A 48 17.92 11.09 4.22
CA ALA A 48 19.35 11.38 4.14
C ALA A 48 20.13 10.47 5.11
N VAL A 49 20.22 9.18 4.81
CA VAL A 49 21.07 8.27 5.56
C VAL A 49 22.42 8.18 4.88
N THR A 50 23.48 8.14 5.68
CA THR A 50 24.87 8.00 5.24
C THR A 50 25.15 6.68 4.52
N GLN A 51 24.20 5.73 4.54
CA GLN A 51 24.27 4.44 3.88
C GLN A 51 22.92 4.14 3.22
N GLY A 52 22.87 4.26 1.90
CA GLY A 52 21.68 3.98 1.10
C GLY A 52 20.60 5.06 1.20
N ARG A 53 20.00 5.37 0.06
CA ARG A 53 18.89 6.33 -0.07
C ARG A 53 17.58 5.58 -0.03
N PHE A 54 16.62 6.05 0.74
CA PHE A 54 15.23 5.66 0.65
C PHE A 54 14.42 6.88 0.21
N PHE A 55 13.80 6.79 -0.97
CA PHE A 55 12.88 7.77 -1.50
C PHE A 55 11.47 7.19 -1.47
N ASP A 56 10.51 7.94 -0.96
CA ASP A 56 9.11 7.63 -1.06
C ASP A 56 8.30 8.89 -1.41
N ASP A 57 7.22 8.69 -2.17
CA ASP A 57 6.30 9.75 -2.56
C ASP A 57 4.92 9.16 -2.88
N TYR A 58 3.85 9.89 -2.61
CA TYR A 58 2.49 9.40 -2.82
C TYR A 58 1.54 10.47 -3.35
N CYS A 59 0.37 10.03 -3.88
CA CYS A 59 -0.64 10.89 -4.50
C CYS A 59 -0.17 11.60 -5.79
N ASN A 60 0.56 10.89 -6.64
CA ASN A 60 1.16 11.44 -7.86
C ASN A 60 0.41 11.03 -9.14
N TRP A 61 -0.55 10.13 -9.09
CA TRP A 61 -1.19 9.52 -10.25
C TRP A 61 -1.85 10.52 -11.20
N THR A 62 -2.38 11.65 -10.71
CA THR A 62 -3.00 12.68 -11.55
C THR A 62 -2.02 13.58 -12.28
N ARG A 63 -0.74 13.65 -11.82
CA ARG A 63 0.29 14.49 -12.44
C ARG A 63 1.33 13.70 -13.25
N ILE A 64 1.36 12.37 -13.10
CA ILE A 64 2.29 11.47 -13.80
C ILE A 64 1.49 10.58 -14.74
N ALA A 65 1.50 10.91 -16.03
CA ALA A 65 0.68 10.23 -17.03
C ALA A 65 0.85 8.69 -17.05
N PRO A 66 2.06 8.09 -16.93
CA PRO A 66 2.21 6.65 -16.77
C PRO A 66 1.45 6.06 -15.57
N PHE A 67 1.36 6.78 -14.46
CA PHE A 67 0.59 6.31 -13.30
C PHE A 67 -0.92 6.42 -13.53
N GLU A 68 -1.38 7.49 -14.20
CA GLU A 68 -2.78 7.60 -14.59
C GLU A 68 -3.19 6.48 -15.53
N ASP A 69 -2.35 6.17 -16.53
CA ASP A 69 -2.58 5.06 -17.46
C ASP A 69 -2.65 3.72 -16.73
N LEU A 70 -1.71 3.45 -15.81
CA LEU A 70 -1.71 2.25 -14.99
C LEU A 70 -3.00 2.12 -14.16
N VAL A 71 -3.41 3.19 -13.48
CA VAL A 71 -4.61 3.19 -12.63
C VAL A 71 -5.86 2.90 -13.45
N ARG A 72 -5.99 3.49 -14.65
CA ARG A 72 -7.21 3.41 -15.46
C ARG A 72 -7.31 2.19 -16.36
N ASN A 73 -6.18 1.71 -16.88
CA ASN A 73 -6.15 0.76 -17.99
C ASN A 73 -5.47 -0.58 -17.66
N SER A 74 -4.78 -0.68 -16.52
CA SER A 74 -4.17 -1.95 -16.09
C SER A 74 -5.21 -2.88 -15.43
N PRO A 75 -4.84 -4.14 -15.15
CA PRO A 75 -5.72 -5.05 -14.41
C PRO A 75 -5.91 -4.70 -12.92
N ALA A 76 -5.31 -3.61 -12.41
CA ALA A 76 -5.28 -3.31 -10.98
C ALA A 76 -6.67 -3.14 -10.36
N ALA A 77 -7.56 -2.39 -11.01
CA ALA A 77 -8.90 -2.13 -10.49
C ALA A 77 -9.76 -3.40 -10.41
N GLU A 78 -9.72 -4.23 -11.45
CA GLU A 78 -10.43 -5.51 -11.47
C GLU A 78 -9.88 -6.48 -10.41
N LEU A 79 -8.54 -6.59 -10.30
CA LEU A 79 -7.91 -7.40 -9.25
C LEU A 79 -8.30 -6.94 -7.85
N ALA A 80 -8.35 -5.64 -7.62
CA ALA A 80 -8.76 -5.05 -6.36
C ALA A 80 -10.21 -5.45 -6.03
N ALA A 81 -11.14 -5.28 -6.99
CA ALA A 81 -12.54 -5.66 -6.80
C ALA A 81 -12.71 -7.16 -6.49
N ILE A 82 -11.97 -8.03 -7.20
CA ILE A 82 -11.99 -9.48 -6.99
C ILE A 82 -11.46 -9.82 -5.58
N ALA A 83 -10.31 -9.26 -5.19
CA ALA A 83 -9.72 -9.52 -3.87
C ALA A 83 -10.65 -9.09 -2.74
N MET A 84 -11.24 -7.90 -2.85
CA MET A 84 -12.18 -7.34 -1.88
C MET A 84 -13.58 -7.99 -1.91
N GLN A 85 -13.89 -8.79 -2.95
CA GLN A 85 -15.25 -9.26 -3.23
C GLN A 85 -16.25 -8.10 -3.30
N SER A 86 -15.85 -7.00 -3.92
CA SER A 86 -16.61 -5.77 -4.09
C SER A 86 -17.20 -5.68 -5.49
N ARG A 87 -18.34 -4.98 -5.64
CA ARG A 87 -18.91 -4.65 -6.95
C ARG A 87 -18.22 -3.50 -7.62
N THR A 88 -17.47 -2.70 -6.87
CA THR A 88 -16.71 -1.57 -7.40
C THR A 88 -15.27 -1.58 -6.89
N ALA A 89 -14.37 -0.98 -7.65
CA ALA A 89 -13.04 -0.60 -7.19
C ALA A 89 -12.85 0.90 -7.36
N GLN A 90 -12.75 1.60 -6.24
CA GLN A 90 -12.51 3.02 -6.16
C GLN A 90 -11.06 3.27 -5.82
N PHE A 91 -10.35 4.06 -6.62
CA PHE A 91 -8.94 4.34 -6.40
C PHE A 91 -8.74 5.36 -5.27
N PHE A 92 -7.86 5.06 -4.33
CA PHE A 92 -7.59 5.94 -3.21
C PHE A 92 -6.32 6.76 -3.41
N HIS A 93 -5.16 6.10 -3.54
CA HIS A 93 -3.90 6.78 -3.91
C HIS A 93 -2.80 5.79 -4.32
N ASP A 94 -1.76 6.33 -4.97
CA ASP A 94 -0.50 5.64 -5.28
C ASP A 94 0.58 5.94 -4.23
N HIS A 95 1.60 5.07 -4.16
CA HIS A 95 2.78 5.26 -3.32
C HIS A 95 4.01 4.67 -4.01
N VAL A 96 4.98 5.50 -4.34
CA VAL A 96 6.30 5.12 -4.87
C VAL A 96 7.25 4.84 -3.71
N LEU A 97 8.00 3.75 -3.81
CA LEU A 97 8.93 3.30 -2.77
C LEU A 97 10.23 2.84 -3.43
N VAL A 98 11.32 3.59 -3.24
CA VAL A 98 12.63 3.29 -3.84
C VAL A 98 13.69 3.17 -2.77
N LYS A 99 14.20 1.96 -2.55
CA LYS A 99 15.35 1.68 -1.67
C LYS A 99 16.58 1.42 -2.50
N GLU A 100 17.59 2.29 -2.39
CA GLU A 100 18.88 2.08 -3.03
C GLU A 100 19.66 0.92 -2.39
N PRO A 101 20.70 0.39 -3.07
CA PRO A 101 21.55 -0.66 -2.52
C PRO A 101 22.11 -0.28 -1.15
N GLY A 102 22.13 -1.23 -0.24
CA GLY A 102 22.69 -1.05 1.10
C GLY A 102 21.88 -0.13 2.02
N THR A 103 20.59 0.13 1.73
CA THR A 103 19.69 0.87 2.62
C THR A 103 19.34 0.03 3.85
N PRO A 104 19.90 0.31 5.05
CA PRO A 104 19.71 -0.54 6.22
C PRO A 104 18.33 -0.38 6.86
N LYS A 105 17.68 0.76 6.64
CA LYS A 105 16.41 1.10 7.32
C LYS A 105 15.30 0.13 6.92
N PRO A 106 14.76 -0.66 7.88
CA PRO A 106 13.58 -1.48 7.61
C PRO A 106 12.34 -0.59 7.48
N THR A 107 11.27 -1.12 6.90
CA THR A 107 9.92 -0.60 7.10
C THR A 107 9.40 -1.26 8.38
N PRO A 108 9.05 -0.47 9.41
CA PRO A 108 8.56 -1.04 10.68
C PRO A 108 7.27 -1.82 10.46
N TRP A 109 6.97 -2.76 11.36
CA TRP A 109 5.69 -3.46 11.37
C TRP A 109 4.54 -2.48 11.66
N HIS A 110 3.55 -2.43 10.77
CA HIS A 110 2.40 -1.54 10.86
C HIS A 110 1.20 -2.10 10.09
N GLN A 111 0.06 -1.50 10.25
CA GLN A 111 -1.12 -1.62 9.40
C GLN A 111 -1.32 -0.31 8.65
N ASP A 112 -1.78 -0.35 7.40
CA ASP A 112 -2.08 0.87 6.62
C ASP A 112 -3.32 1.60 7.16
N ALA A 113 -4.35 0.85 7.56
CA ALA A 113 -5.65 1.39 7.97
C ALA A 113 -5.60 2.51 9.02
N PRO A 114 -4.78 2.44 10.09
CA PRO A 114 -4.72 3.50 11.09
C PRO A 114 -4.27 4.85 10.55
N TYR A 115 -3.47 4.88 9.48
CA TYR A 115 -2.97 6.12 8.88
C TYR A 115 -3.98 6.79 7.96
N TYR A 116 -5.01 6.05 7.49
CA TYR A 116 -5.98 6.52 6.51
C TYR A 116 -7.30 6.96 7.16
N PHE A 117 -7.98 7.89 6.54
CA PHE A 117 -9.33 8.32 6.94
C PHE A 117 -10.44 7.40 6.39
N VAL A 118 -10.10 6.16 6.05
CA VAL A 118 -11.03 5.20 5.46
C VAL A 118 -11.18 3.99 6.38
N GLU A 119 -12.43 3.57 6.59
CA GLU A 119 -12.79 2.30 7.21
C GLU A 119 -13.74 1.50 6.32
N GLY A 120 -13.63 0.18 6.41
CA GLY A 120 -14.38 -0.81 5.67
C GLY A 120 -13.64 -2.14 5.69
N SER A 121 -14.32 -3.21 5.32
CA SER A 121 -13.73 -4.54 5.13
C SER A 121 -13.23 -4.75 3.70
N GLN A 122 -13.67 -3.91 2.78
CA GLN A 122 -13.31 -3.96 1.37
C GLN A 122 -12.21 -2.93 1.08
N THR A 123 -11.00 -3.26 1.50
CA THR A 123 -9.80 -2.45 1.27
C THR A 123 -8.66 -3.32 0.77
N VAL A 124 -7.85 -2.82 -0.16
CA VAL A 124 -6.68 -3.54 -0.65
C VAL A 124 -5.57 -2.62 -1.12
N SER A 125 -4.35 -2.93 -0.72
CA SER A 125 -3.11 -2.40 -1.28
C SER A 125 -2.57 -3.43 -2.28
N ILE A 126 -2.18 -2.98 -3.47
CA ILE A 126 -1.48 -3.78 -4.49
C ILE A 126 -0.05 -3.27 -4.57
N TRP A 127 0.91 -4.02 -4.06
CA TRP A 127 2.32 -3.67 -4.09
C TRP A 127 3.03 -4.43 -5.22
N ILE A 128 3.67 -3.70 -6.13
CA ILE A 128 4.23 -4.22 -7.38
C ILE A 128 5.72 -3.87 -7.43
N PRO A 129 6.63 -4.86 -7.32
CA PRO A 129 8.06 -4.63 -7.49
C PRO A 129 8.42 -4.47 -8.98
N LEU A 130 9.32 -3.53 -9.27
CA LEU A 130 9.90 -3.34 -10.60
C LEU A 130 11.28 -3.97 -10.74
N ASP A 131 11.85 -4.40 -9.65
CA ASP A 131 13.15 -5.08 -9.60
C ASP A 131 12.96 -6.45 -8.91
N PRO A 132 13.79 -7.47 -9.18
CA PRO A 132 13.70 -8.74 -8.48
C PRO A 132 13.87 -8.56 -6.97
N VAL A 133 12.95 -9.11 -6.19
CA VAL A 133 12.97 -9.03 -4.72
C VAL A 133 13.15 -10.43 -4.15
N ARG A 134 14.25 -10.64 -3.42
CA ARG A 134 14.57 -11.93 -2.77
C ARG A 134 14.46 -11.83 -1.24
N GLU A 135 15.14 -10.85 -0.65
CA GLU A 135 15.29 -10.73 0.80
C GLU A 135 14.61 -9.47 1.37
N ALA A 136 14.33 -8.48 0.54
CA ALA A 136 13.71 -7.21 0.93
C ALA A 136 12.23 -7.12 0.54
N SER A 137 11.54 -8.26 0.45
CA SER A 137 10.10 -8.32 0.21
C SER A 137 9.32 -7.78 1.39
N LEU A 138 8.05 -7.49 1.15
CA LEU A 138 7.11 -7.26 2.23
C LEU A 138 6.88 -8.58 2.99
N ARG A 139 6.74 -8.47 4.29
CA ARG A 139 6.42 -9.55 5.23
C ARG A 139 5.07 -9.23 5.87
N PHE A 140 4.24 -10.24 6.00
CA PHE A 140 2.87 -10.08 6.50
C PHE A 140 2.60 -11.07 7.63
N ILE A 141 1.90 -10.62 8.69
CA ILE A 141 1.38 -11.53 9.71
C ILE A 141 0.05 -12.08 9.20
N ALA A 142 0.00 -13.40 8.94
CA ALA A 142 -1.19 -14.07 8.44
C ALA A 142 -2.39 -13.88 9.38
N GLY A 143 -3.55 -13.50 8.81
CA GLY A 143 -4.80 -13.32 9.55
C GLY A 143 -4.90 -12.05 10.40
N SER A 144 -3.85 -11.20 10.43
CA SER A 144 -3.81 -10.00 11.28
C SER A 144 -4.85 -8.94 10.92
N HIS A 145 -5.37 -8.95 9.69
CA HIS A 145 -6.49 -8.07 9.28
C HIS A 145 -7.79 -8.32 10.06
N LYS A 146 -7.91 -9.48 10.73
CA LYS A 146 -9.06 -9.88 11.55
C LYS A 146 -8.91 -9.54 13.03
N TRP A 147 -7.81 -8.93 13.44
CA TRP A 147 -7.64 -8.53 14.84
C TRP A 147 -8.70 -7.51 15.25
N ASP A 148 -9.19 -7.64 16.50
CA ASP A 148 -10.21 -6.74 17.04
C ASP A 148 -9.71 -5.29 17.16
N LYS A 149 -8.42 -5.10 17.47
CA LYS A 149 -7.77 -3.79 17.60
C LYS A 149 -6.74 -3.59 16.48
N MET A 150 -6.60 -2.36 16.06
CA MET A 150 -5.53 -1.98 15.13
C MET A 150 -4.21 -1.73 15.86
N VAL A 151 -3.11 -1.96 15.15
CA VAL A 151 -1.76 -1.67 15.64
C VAL A 151 -1.57 -0.16 15.76
N ARG A 152 -0.92 0.28 16.84
CA ARG A 152 -0.61 1.69 17.07
C ARG A 152 0.21 2.26 15.91
N PRO A 153 -0.29 3.31 15.22
CA PRO A 153 0.48 3.95 14.17
C PRO A 153 1.61 4.80 14.78
N VAL A 154 2.79 4.67 14.19
CA VAL A 154 3.99 5.41 14.59
C VAL A 154 4.54 6.24 13.42
N SER A 155 5.21 7.32 13.72
CA SER A 155 5.95 8.11 12.75
C SER A 155 7.18 7.32 12.28
N TRP A 156 7.35 7.16 10.97
CA TRP A 156 8.51 6.47 10.42
C TRP A 156 9.81 7.29 10.48
N ALA A 157 9.69 8.55 10.87
CA ALA A 157 10.85 9.44 11.01
C ALA A 157 11.60 9.21 12.33
N ASP A 158 10.85 9.02 13.43
CA ASP A 158 11.38 9.06 14.79
C ASP A 158 10.73 8.07 15.77
N ASP A 159 9.89 7.16 15.27
CA ASP A 159 9.14 6.14 16.03
C ASP A 159 8.18 6.71 17.10
N SER A 160 7.90 8.02 17.06
CA SER A 160 6.92 8.66 17.93
C SER A 160 5.48 8.27 17.57
N ASP A 161 4.55 8.51 18.49
CA ASP A 161 3.13 8.28 18.24
C ASP A 161 2.63 9.17 17.07
N PHE A 162 2.01 8.55 16.08
CA PHE A 162 1.47 9.27 14.93
C PHE A 162 0.28 10.17 15.30
N TYR A 163 -0.53 9.72 16.26
CA TYR A 163 -1.63 10.50 16.83
C TYR A 163 -1.39 10.78 18.30
N ALA A 164 -1.67 12.02 18.73
CA ALA A 164 -1.67 12.37 20.13
C ALA A 164 -2.94 11.84 20.85
N GLY A 165 -2.80 11.41 22.09
CA GLY A 165 -3.91 11.01 22.96
C GLY A 165 -4.03 9.50 23.20
N ASP A 166 -4.82 9.14 24.20
CA ASP A 166 -5.13 7.76 24.56
C ASP A 166 -6.15 7.18 23.57
N THR A 167 -5.67 6.29 22.70
CA THR A 167 -6.51 5.49 21.81
C THR A 167 -6.27 4.02 22.14
N GLU A 168 -7.31 3.20 22.00
CA GLU A 168 -7.22 1.77 22.25
C GLU A 168 -6.47 1.01 21.15
N TRP A 169 -5.21 1.39 20.89
CA TRP A 169 -4.33 0.69 19.96
C TRP A 169 -3.69 -0.54 20.64
N MET A 170 -3.43 -1.57 19.84
CA MET A 170 -2.54 -2.64 20.28
C MET A 170 -1.06 -2.29 19.99
N PRO A 171 -0.11 -2.80 20.78
CA PRO A 171 1.31 -2.63 20.47
C PRO A 171 1.67 -3.30 19.14
N VAL A 172 2.78 -2.88 18.54
CA VAL A 172 3.35 -3.58 17.39
C VAL A 172 3.66 -5.02 17.81
N PRO A 173 3.15 -6.04 17.08
CA PRO A 173 3.37 -7.43 17.44
C PRO A 173 4.82 -7.85 17.23
N ASP A 174 5.29 -8.83 18.00
CA ASP A 174 6.52 -9.52 17.69
C ASP A 174 6.26 -10.52 16.54
N PRO A 175 6.92 -10.37 15.40
CA PRO A 175 6.71 -11.28 14.27
C PRO A 175 7.17 -12.71 14.55
N ASP A 176 8.03 -12.94 15.52
CA ASP A 176 8.53 -14.28 15.89
C ASP A 176 7.44 -15.12 16.58
N ASP A 177 6.40 -14.50 17.09
CA ASP A 177 5.25 -15.15 17.71
C ASP A 177 4.11 -15.48 16.73
N ALA A 178 4.29 -15.23 15.42
CA ALA A 178 3.22 -15.32 14.44
C ALA A 178 3.65 -16.07 13.15
N GLU A 179 2.65 -16.55 12.40
CA GLU A 179 2.88 -17.03 11.04
C GLU A 179 3.14 -15.85 10.11
N VAL A 180 4.37 -15.79 9.55
CA VAL A 180 4.81 -14.73 8.66
C VAL A 180 4.84 -15.22 7.23
N LEU A 181 4.09 -14.55 6.36
CA LEU A 181 4.12 -14.76 4.92
C LEU A 181 5.16 -13.84 4.28
N GLU A 182 5.96 -14.39 3.40
CA GLU A 182 6.96 -13.66 2.61
C GLU A 182 7.20 -14.37 1.28
N TRP A 183 7.33 -13.61 0.20
CA TRP A 183 7.53 -14.19 -1.13
C TRP A 183 8.71 -13.54 -1.85
N ALA A 184 9.55 -14.36 -2.48
CA ALA A 184 10.44 -13.89 -3.53
C ALA A 184 9.60 -13.49 -4.74
N MET A 185 9.90 -12.35 -5.37
CA MET A 185 9.10 -11.78 -6.44
C MET A 185 9.96 -11.34 -7.61
N GLU A 186 9.40 -11.45 -8.80
CA GLU A 186 9.95 -10.92 -10.04
C GLU A 186 9.21 -9.63 -10.46
N PRO A 187 9.81 -8.79 -11.33
CA PRO A 187 9.11 -7.65 -11.91
C PRO A 187 7.79 -8.08 -12.56
N GLY A 188 6.71 -7.36 -12.25
CA GLY A 188 5.37 -7.68 -12.75
C GLY A 188 4.56 -8.65 -11.89
N ASP A 189 5.15 -9.28 -10.87
CA ASP A 189 4.38 -9.90 -9.78
C ASP A 189 3.71 -8.82 -8.93
N ALA A 190 2.70 -9.20 -8.14
CA ALA A 190 2.10 -8.30 -7.16
C ALA A 190 1.78 -9.03 -5.86
N VAL A 191 1.87 -8.31 -4.73
CA VAL A 191 1.24 -8.74 -3.48
C VAL A 191 0.02 -7.86 -3.23
N LEU A 192 -1.12 -8.51 -3.03
CA LEU A 192 -2.35 -7.87 -2.59
C LEU A 192 -2.49 -8.08 -1.09
N PHE A 193 -2.78 -7.02 -0.34
CA PHE A 193 -3.02 -7.13 1.11
C PHE A 193 -4.06 -6.14 1.61
N ASP A 194 -4.83 -6.56 2.61
CA ASP A 194 -5.82 -5.74 3.28
C ASP A 194 -5.15 -4.62 4.08
N TYR A 195 -5.75 -3.41 4.15
CA TYR A 195 -5.18 -2.29 4.91
C TYR A 195 -4.95 -2.59 6.39
N ARG A 196 -5.67 -3.56 6.94
CA ARG A 196 -5.52 -4.02 8.32
C ARG A 196 -4.52 -5.16 8.47
N THR A 197 -3.92 -5.66 7.39
CA THR A 197 -2.87 -6.67 7.50
C THR A 197 -1.58 -6.05 8.03
N ALA A 198 -1.13 -6.52 9.19
CA ALA A 198 0.15 -6.09 9.76
C ALA A 198 1.29 -6.54 8.85
N HIS A 199 2.10 -5.59 8.43
CA HIS A 199 3.20 -5.84 7.51
C HIS A 199 4.41 -4.95 7.78
N GLY A 200 5.54 -5.36 7.24
CA GLY A 200 6.79 -4.64 7.31
C GLY A 200 7.76 -5.13 6.25
N ALA A 201 8.95 -4.57 6.17
CA ALA A 201 9.99 -5.03 5.26
C ALA A 201 11.37 -4.86 5.87
N ARG A 202 12.28 -5.78 5.56
CA ARG A 202 13.71 -5.61 5.88
C ARG A 202 14.30 -4.42 5.10
N GLY A 203 15.46 -3.95 5.54
CA GLY A 203 16.28 -3.07 4.74
C GLY A 203 16.70 -3.74 3.43
N ASN A 204 17.15 -2.94 2.46
CA ASN A 204 17.71 -3.46 1.21
C ASN A 204 19.22 -3.70 1.38
N ALA A 205 19.60 -4.87 1.84
CA ALA A 205 21.00 -5.28 1.97
C ALA A 205 21.63 -5.73 0.63
N SER A 206 20.83 -5.82 -0.44
CA SER A 206 21.28 -6.26 -1.76
C SER A 206 22.17 -5.21 -2.44
N GLN A 207 22.83 -5.61 -3.54
CA GLN A 207 23.62 -4.72 -4.40
C GLN A 207 22.80 -4.05 -5.50
N THR A 208 21.48 -4.28 -5.52
CA THR A 208 20.57 -3.74 -6.53
C THR A 208 19.55 -2.79 -5.90
N ARG A 209 19.13 -1.78 -6.67
CA ARG A 209 18.01 -0.93 -6.33
C ARG A 209 16.72 -1.77 -6.23
N ARG A 210 15.84 -1.42 -5.31
CA ARG A 210 14.49 -1.97 -5.21
C ARG A 210 13.47 -0.85 -5.40
N ARG A 211 12.85 -0.81 -6.58
CA ARG A 211 11.71 0.07 -6.88
C ARG A 211 10.42 -0.72 -6.68
N ALA A 212 9.43 -0.08 -6.10
CA ALA A 212 8.08 -0.59 -6.05
C ALA A 212 7.06 0.54 -6.19
N LEU A 213 5.94 0.22 -6.80
CA LEU A 213 4.75 1.06 -6.83
C LEU A 213 3.63 0.35 -6.08
N SER A 214 2.93 1.06 -5.22
CA SER A 214 1.82 0.50 -4.47
C SER A 214 0.56 1.30 -4.72
N LEU A 215 -0.54 0.62 -5.09
CA LEU A 215 -1.83 1.21 -5.44
C LEU A 215 -2.84 0.85 -4.34
N ARG A 216 -3.56 1.86 -3.82
CA ARG A 216 -4.57 1.69 -2.77
C ARG A 216 -5.96 1.78 -3.34
N TRP A 217 -6.78 0.78 -3.01
CA TRP A 217 -8.15 0.64 -3.52
C TRP A 217 -9.12 0.40 -2.38
N VAL A 218 -10.34 0.86 -2.57
CA VAL A 218 -11.46 0.65 -1.65
C VAL A 218 -12.70 0.17 -2.40
N GLY A 219 -13.56 -0.57 -1.71
CA GLY A 219 -14.78 -1.13 -2.26
C GLY A 219 -16.07 -0.47 -1.76
N ASP A 220 -17.18 -1.18 -1.92
CA ASP A 220 -18.54 -0.68 -1.68
C ASP A 220 -18.83 -0.27 -0.24
N ASP A 221 -18.19 -0.91 0.74
CA ASP A 221 -18.41 -0.67 2.17
C ASP A 221 -17.51 0.41 2.77
N ALA A 222 -16.54 0.91 2.00
CA ALA A 222 -15.61 1.92 2.48
C ALA A 222 -16.31 3.24 2.82
N ARG A 223 -15.96 3.80 3.99
CA ARG A 223 -16.53 5.06 4.49
C ARG A 223 -15.43 5.96 5.03
N PHE A 224 -15.66 7.27 4.89
CA PHE A 224 -14.82 8.25 5.56
C PHE A 224 -14.98 8.15 7.08
N VAL A 225 -13.86 8.18 7.79
CA VAL A 225 -13.78 8.22 9.24
C VAL A 225 -12.88 9.37 9.70
N GLN A 226 -13.32 10.08 10.72
CA GLN A 226 -12.50 11.12 11.36
C GLN A 226 -11.45 10.48 12.26
N ARG A 227 -10.18 10.66 11.95
CA ARG A 227 -9.05 10.24 12.81
C ARG A 227 -8.74 11.31 13.87
N PRO A 228 -8.02 10.95 14.95
CA PRO A 228 -7.64 11.89 16.01
C PRO A 228 -6.74 13.04 15.55
N GLY A 229 -6.09 12.91 14.40
CA GLY A 229 -5.17 13.87 13.84
C GLY A 229 -5.12 13.85 12.32
N ARG A 230 -4.08 14.47 11.76
CA ARG A 230 -3.85 14.51 10.31
C ARG A 230 -3.49 13.11 9.81
N THR A 231 -4.20 12.63 8.81
CA THR A 231 -3.95 11.34 8.14
C THR A 231 -2.77 11.43 7.15
N SER A 232 -2.29 10.31 6.69
CA SER A 232 -1.26 10.22 5.66
C SER A 232 -1.71 9.24 4.56
N PRO A 233 -2.16 9.75 3.39
CA PRO A 233 -2.24 11.15 2.95
C PRO A 233 -3.38 11.95 3.61
N PRO A 234 -3.23 13.27 3.71
CA PRO A 234 -4.21 14.10 4.43
C PRO A 234 -5.40 14.58 3.58
N PHE A 235 -5.27 14.71 2.28
CA PHE A 235 -6.29 15.21 1.34
C PHE A 235 -7.08 16.41 1.87
N PRO A 236 -6.47 17.56 2.15
CA PRO A 236 -7.14 18.69 2.77
C PRO A 236 -8.26 19.26 1.86
N GLY A 237 -9.40 19.63 2.44
CA GLY A 237 -10.49 20.24 1.70
C GLY A 237 -11.46 19.26 1.03
N HIS A 238 -11.36 17.95 1.29
CA HIS A 238 -12.25 16.95 0.71
C HIS A 238 -13.75 17.15 1.08
N GLY A 239 -14.05 17.78 2.22
CA GLY A 239 -15.43 18.14 2.63
C GLY A 239 -16.33 16.96 3.00
N MET A 240 -15.80 15.74 3.14
CA MET A 240 -16.56 14.56 3.56
C MET A 240 -16.85 14.61 5.07
N MET A 241 -17.97 14.00 5.47
CA MET A 241 -18.38 13.81 6.86
C MET A 241 -18.23 12.32 7.24
N PRO A 242 -18.01 12.01 8.53
CA PRO A 242 -17.96 10.61 8.98
C PRO A 242 -19.17 9.79 8.52
N GLY A 243 -18.90 8.65 7.89
CA GLY A 243 -19.91 7.76 7.29
C GLY A 243 -20.17 8.01 5.80
N ASP A 244 -19.67 9.08 5.21
CA ASP A 244 -19.79 9.32 3.78
C ASP A 244 -18.99 8.30 2.97
N ARG A 245 -19.47 7.97 1.78
CA ARG A 245 -18.64 7.31 0.75
C ARG A 245 -17.56 8.29 0.30
N LEU A 246 -16.42 7.75 -0.17
CA LEU A 246 -15.40 8.61 -0.75
C LEU A 246 -15.94 9.29 -2.01
N ARG A 247 -15.64 10.60 -2.16
CA ARG A 247 -16.07 11.41 -3.30
C ARG A 247 -15.39 10.94 -4.59
N GLU A 248 -16.18 10.66 -5.61
CA GLU A 248 -15.68 10.12 -6.89
C GLU A 248 -14.87 11.15 -7.71
N ASP A 249 -15.10 12.44 -7.49
CA ASP A 249 -14.33 13.51 -8.12
C ASP A 249 -12.89 13.64 -7.56
N TRP A 250 -12.62 13.07 -6.38
CA TRP A 250 -11.30 12.95 -5.77
C TRP A 250 -10.72 11.53 -5.87
N PHE A 251 -11.59 10.55 -5.74
CA PHE A 251 -11.29 9.11 -5.65
C PHE A 251 -12.18 8.38 -6.67
N PRO A 252 -11.74 8.27 -7.94
CA PRO A 252 -12.62 7.76 -8.99
C PRO A 252 -12.93 6.27 -8.81
N VAL A 253 -14.17 5.89 -9.11
CA VAL A 253 -14.52 4.50 -9.38
C VAL A 253 -13.95 4.15 -10.76
N VAL A 254 -13.01 3.22 -10.79
CA VAL A 254 -12.28 2.81 -12.00
C VAL A 254 -12.86 1.53 -12.59
N TRP A 255 -13.41 0.68 -11.74
CA TRP A 255 -14.03 -0.58 -12.16
C TRP A 255 -15.35 -0.81 -11.45
N GLU A 256 -16.33 -1.30 -12.21
CA GLU A 256 -17.65 -1.67 -11.71
C GLU A 256 -18.12 -2.96 -12.40
N ASN A 257 -18.62 -3.90 -11.60
CA ASN A 257 -19.22 -5.13 -12.12
C ASN A 257 -20.60 -4.80 -12.69
N ALA A 258 -20.80 -5.12 -13.98
CA ALA A 258 -22.03 -4.87 -14.71
C ALA A 258 -23.21 -5.76 -14.23
#